data_1da5b96d5bc07af41a631e22630158fc
#
_entry.id   1da5b96d5bc07af41a631e22630158fc
#
_cell.length_a   1.000
_cell.length_b   1.000
_cell.length_c   1.000
_cell.angle_alpha   90.00
_cell.angle_beta   90.00
_cell.angle_gamma   90.00
#
_symmetry.space_group_name_H-M   'P 1'
#
loop_
_entity.id
_entity.type
_entity.pdbx_description
1 polymer ?
#
loop_
_entity_poly.entity_id
_entity_poly.type
_entity_poly.pdbx_seq_one_letter_code
_entity_poly.pdbx_strand_id
1 'polypeptide(L)'
;MKNIVIESLVTSQKVAVLEDGILSELFIEDSYNTKTVSNIYRGVVRKALKGIEAYFVDIGTEKLAYLSMKNNESIKCGQDVLVQINKESIGTKGAKLNTEISFAGRYLVYIPSNDRLTISNKIKSEKERFRIKKIVQNIDKDFTGIIRTEAIGCSKEELEKDIEDLKFEHNRVLKEFKLGIGPKLLYKDLDFASKYVKDNVNDSVEKIIVNNEEKYEELKSVLNYVNKDYKNKLVLENNKDVFDLYSVQSQIDKCLGRKVWLKSGGYLIIDKTEALSVIDVNTGKFTGNSNLEETVYKTNIEAAKEISRLLRIRDMAGIIIVDFIDMQKSEYKKNLIDILSKETLKDKRKTNVMGITKLGLVEIARRREKDSIDSYYLKNCDICKSGERIKSINRLIDEIEKEVMRVKEHTSYDQVEIELNERVFEEINKNHKRKIDDISRKYNISISLSKKRDIDYEKMNIIFNS
;
A
#
# COMPACT_ATOMS: atom_id res chain seq x y z
N MET A 1 -14.80 15.51 -5.79
CA MET A 1 -13.37 15.93 -5.85
C MET A 1 -12.50 14.85 -5.24
N LYS A 2 -11.43 14.43 -5.93
CA LYS A 2 -10.53 13.37 -5.45
C LYS A 2 -9.15 13.96 -5.16
N ASN A 3 -8.67 13.80 -3.92
CA ASN A 3 -7.33 14.21 -3.50
C ASN A 3 -6.51 13.00 -3.05
N ILE A 4 -5.22 13.02 -3.37
CA ILE A 4 -4.25 12.01 -2.92
C ILE A 4 -3.33 12.70 -1.93
N VAL A 5 -3.29 12.25 -0.68
CA VAL A 5 -2.42 12.78 0.37
C VAL A 5 -1.34 11.76 0.66
N ILE A 6 -0.08 12.16 0.52
CA ILE A 6 1.09 11.31 0.67
C ILE A 6 1.90 11.82 1.84
N GLU A 7 2.02 11.01 2.88
CA GLU A 7 2.88 11.25 4.02
C GLU A 7 4.14 10.39 3.86
N SER A 8 5.28 11.04 3.66
CA SER A 8 6.58 10.40 3.53
C SER A 8 7.42 10.69 4.76
N LEU A 9 7.46 9.74 5.68
CA LEU A 9 8.29 9.76 6.90
C LEU A 9 9.57 8.93 6.67
N VAL A 10 10.54 9.03 7.59
CA VAL A 10 11.72 8.15 7.62
C VAL A 10 11.29 6.71 7.79
N THR A 11 10.31 6.50 8.65
CA THR A 11 9.90 5.17 9.13
C THR A 11 8.82 4.54 8.27
N SER A 12 8.01 5.35 7.58
CA SER A 12 6.88 4.86 6.79
C SER A 12 6.54 5.77 5.62
N GLN A 13 5.90 5.19 4.63
CA GLN A 13 5.27 5.90 3.54
C GLN A 13 3.77 5.57 3.52
N LYS A 14 2.92 6.59 3.54
CA LYS A 14 1.48 6.43 3.58
C LYS A 14 0.82 7.18 2.44
N VAL A 15 -0.18 6.56 1.84
CA VAL A 15 -1.00 7.16 0.78
C VAL A 15 -2.46 7.07 1.20
N ALA A 16 -3.10 8.21 1.38
CA ALA A 16 -4.52 8.33 1.64
C ALA A 16 -5.24 8.95 0.44
N VAL A 17 -6.40 8.42 0.12
CA VAL A 17 -7.26 8.96 -0.93
C VAL A 17 -8.50 9.54 -0.29
N LEU A 18 -8.75 10.80 -0.56
CA LEU A 18 -9.95 11.52 -0.12
C LEU A 18 -10.89 11.72 -1.30
N GLU A 19 -12.13 11.31 -1.14
CA GLU A 19 -13.23 11.64 -2.06
C GLU A 19 -14.19 12.59 -1.34
N ASP A 20 -14.31 13.81 -1.84
CA ASP A 20 -15.08 14.89 -1.20
C ASP A 20 -14.72 15.10 0.28
N GLY A 21 -13.42 15.03 0.59
CA GLY A 21 -12.88 15.16 1.94
C GLY A 21 -13.03 13.93 2.84
N ILE A 22 -13.65 12.86 2.34
CA ILE A 22 -13.85 11.60 3.08
C ILE A 22 -12.79 10.58 2.66
N LEU A 23 -12.11 9.98 3.63
CA LEU A 23 -11.12 8.93 3.41
C LEU A 23 -11.78 7.71 2.74
N SER A 24 -11.33 7.36 1.55
CA SER A 24 -11.86 6.24 0.74
C SER A 24 -10.90 5.06 0.62
N GLU A 25 -9.60 5.33 0.54
CA GLU A 25 -8.55 4.31 0.49
C GLU A 25 -7.37 4.74 1.37
N LEU A 26 -6.71 3.77 1.99
CA LEU A 26 -5.50 3.96 2.78
C LEU A 26 -4.50 2.86 2.48
N PHE A 27 -3.24 3.26 2.31
CA PHE A 27 -2.14 2.32 2.09
C PHE A 27 -0.94 2.76 2.92
N ILE A 28 -0.19 1.77 3.43
CA ILE A 28 0.98 2.00 4.26
C ILE A 28 2.08 1.03 3.85
N GLU A 29 3.29 1.53 3.84
CA GLU A 29 4.51 0.76 3.67
C GLU A 29 5.54 1.18 4.72
N ASP A 30 6.09 0.22 5.47
CA ASP A 30 7.21 0.45 6.38
C ASP A 30 8.48 0.67 5.55
N SER A 31 9.18 1.80 5.73
CA SER A 31 10.38 2.16 4.97
C SER A 31 11.55 1.20 5.21
N TYR A 32 11.56 0.49 6.34
CA TYR A 32 12.59 -0.51 6.67
C TYR A 32 12.30 -1.88 6.05
N ASN A 33 11.08 -2.11 5.61
CA ASN A 33 10.66 -3.25 4.81
C ASN A 33 10.52 -2.85 3.33
N THR A 34 11.42 -1.98 2.84
CA THR A 34 11.37 -1.50 1.45
C THR A 34 11.42 -2.67 0.50
N LYS A 35 10.41 -2.75 -0.35
CA LYS A 35 10.33 -3.79 -1.36
C LYS A 35 11.39 -3.57 -2.41
N THR A 36 12.33 -4.50 -2.47
CA THR A 36 13.34 -4.60 -3.52
C THR A 36 12.85 -5.44 -4.70
N VAL A 37 11.65 -6.01 -4.58
CA VAL A 37 10.99 -6.74 -5.69
C VAL A 37 10.90 -5.84 -6.91
N SER A 38 11.17 -6.42 -8.07
CA SER A 38 11.28 -5.76 -9.39
C SER A 38 12.56 -4.97 -9.62
N ASN A 39 13.42 -4.74 -8.64
CA ASN A 39 14.73 -4.16 -8.87
C ASN A 39 15.60 -5.10 -9.71
N ILE A 40 16.35 -4.55 -10.68
CA ILE A 40 17.21 -5.30 -11.59
C ILE A 40 18.68 -5.04 -11.21
N TYR A 41 19.43 -6.11 -11.10
CA TYR A 41 20.82 -6.09 -10.72
C TYR A 41 21.71 -6.78 -11.78
N ARG A 42 22.95 -6.32 -11.88
CA ARG A 42 24.03 -7.18 -12.30
C ARG A 42 24.48 -7.94 -11.06
N GLY A 43 24.37 -9.26 -11.09
CA GLY A 43 24.80 -10.13 -10.02
C GLY A 43 25.98 -11.01 -10.48
N VAL A 44 26.79 -11.47 -9.53
CA VAL A 44 27.90 -12.39 -9.76
C VAL A 44 27.58 -13.75 -9.14
N VAL A 45 27.63 -14.82 -9.91
CA VAL A 45 27.40 -16.18 -9.40
C VAL A 45 28.56 -16.61 -8.52
N ARG A 46 28.34 -16.74 -7.20
CA ARG A 46 29.36 -17.15 -6.25
C ARG A 46 29.42 -18.64 -6.01
N LYS A 47 28.27 -19.30 -6.02
CA LYS A 47 28.16 -20.76 -5.76
C LYS A 47 27.11 -21.39 -6.66
N ALA A 48 27.35 -22.62 -7.06
CA ALA A 48 26.39 -23.48 -7.76
C ALA A 48 26.19 -24.76 -6.94
N LEU A 49 25.00 -25.01 -6.45
CA LEU A 49 24.65 -26.17 -5.65
C LEU A 49 23.68 -27.07 -6.42
N LYS A 50 24.25 -28.06 -7.13
CA LYS A 50 23.47 -28.99 -7.98
C LYS A 50 22.43 -29.79 -7.20
N GLY A 51 22.73 -30.15 -5.93
CA GLY A 51 21.82 -30.93 -5.10
C GLY A 51 20.48 -30.27 -4.75
N ILE A 52 20.41 -28.95 -4.84
CA ILE A 52 19.19 -28.16 -4.66
C ILE A 52 18.81 -27.34 -5.89
N GLU A 53 19.46 -27.64 -7.03
CA GLU A 53 19.25 -26.97 -8.34
C GLU A 53 19.26 -25.43 -8.24
N ALA A 54 20.26 -24.86 -7.54
CA ALA A 54 20.32 -23.43 -7.26
C ALA A 54 21.70 -22.83 -7.44
N TYR A 55 21.70 -21.59 -7.95
CA TYR A 55 22.83 -20.67 -7.87
C TYR A 55 22.64 -19.71 -6.71
N PHE A 56 23.75 -19.35 -6.06
CA PHE A 56 23.81 -18.25 -5.09
C PHE A 56 24.57 -17.08 -5.72
N VAL A 57 23.85 -15.99 -5.88
CA VAL A 57 24.28 -14.81 -6.63
C VAL A 57 24.49 -13.64 -5.67
N ASP A 58 25.64 -13.02 -5.78
CA ASP A 58 25.97 -11.78 -5.11
C ASP A 58 25.41 -10.61 -5.94
N ILE A 59 24.49 -9.86 -5.36
CA ILE A 59 23.86 -8.68 -5.97
C ILE A 59 24.28 -7.38 -5.28
N GLY A 60 25.32 -7.44 -4.42
CA GLY A 60 25.81 -6.29 -3.64
C GLY A 60 25.02 -6.05 -2.35
N THR A 61 24.30 -7.06 -1.85
CA THR A 61 23.60 -7.05 -0.56
C THR A 61 24.30 -7.96 0.45
N GLU A 62 23.98 -7.82 1.76
CA GLU A 62 24.60 -8.62 2.82
C GLU A 62 24.47 -10.14 2.60
N LYS A 63 23.37 -10.56 1.96
CA LYS A 63 23.05 -11.98 1.75
C LYS A 63 23.09 -12.33 0.28
N LEU A 64 23.67 -13.51 -0.02
CA LEU A 64 23.60 -14.06 -1.36
C LEU A 64 22.13 -14.36 -1.74
N ALA A 65 21.74 -13.97 -2.93
CA ALA A 65 20.41 -14.19 -3.46
C ALA A 65 20.30 -15.55 -4.17
N TYR A 66 19.12 -16.14 -4.14
CA TYR A 66 18.81 -17.45 -4.72
C TYR A 66 18.33 -17.31 -6.16
N LEU A 67 18.97 -18.00 -7.11
CA LEU A 67 18.53 -18.15 -8.50
C LEU A 67 18.36 -19.64 -8.82
N SER A 68 17.19 -20.04 -9.33
CA SER A 68 16.96 -21.44 -9.74
C SER A 68 17.82 -21.82 -10.94
N MET A 69 18.36 -23.04 -10.97
CA MET A 69 19.04 -23.60 -12.16
C MET A 69 18.07 -23.92 -13.29
N LYS A 70 16.81 -24.16 -12.99
CA LYS A 70 15.78 -24.41 -14.01
C LYS A 70 15.74 -23.25 -14.99
N ASN A 71 15.90 -23.53 -16.28
CA ASN A 71 16.04 -22.56 -17.38
C ASN A 71 17.35 -21.72 -17.36
N ASN A 72 18.32 -22.06 -16.49
CA ASN A 72 19.58 -21.32 -16.33
C ASN A 72 20.81 -22.27 -16.35
N GLU A 73 20.71 -23.43 -16.96
CA GLU A 73 21.70 -24.53 -16.85
C GLU A 73 23.11 -24.18 -17.38
N SER A 74 23.21 -23.17 -18.25
CA SER A 74 24.47 -22.75 -18.88
C SER A 74 25.30 -21.77 -18.03
N ILE A 75 24.78 -21.32 -16.88
CA ILE A 75 25.45 -20.29 -16.05
C ILE A 75 26.62 -20.92 -15.28
N LYS A 76 27.76 -20.20 -15.23
CA LYS A 76 28.98 -20.65 -14.53
C LYS A 76 29.27 -19.82 -13.29
N CYS A 77 29.96 -20.41 -12.31
CA CYS A 77 30.50 -19.66 -11.18
C CYS A 77 31.49 -18.57 -11.66
N GLY A 78 31.41 -17.39 -11.06
CA GLY A 78 32.18 -16.22 -11.46
C GLY A 78 31.56 -15.39 -12.59
N GLN A 79 30.52 -15.88 -13.23
CA GLN A 79 29.85 -15.19 -14.34
C GLN A 79 28.94 -14.07 -13.82
N ASP A 80 28.96 -12.92 -14.51
CA ASP A 80 27.97 -11.86 -14.33
C ASP A 80 26.64 -12.27 -14.96
N VAL A 81 25.55 -12.05 -14.23
CA VAL A 81 24.19 -12.37 -14.66
C VAL A 81 23.27 -11.17 -14.47
N LEU A 82 22.40 -10.92 -15.44
CA LEU A 82 21.34 -9.91 -15.32
C LEU A 82 20.14 -10.57 -14.64
N VAL A 83 19.76 -10.06 -13.48
CA VAL A 83 18.74 -10.67 -12.63
C VAL A 83 17.79 -9.64 -12.04
N GLN A 84 16.54 -10.04 -11.85
CA GLN A 84 15.50 -9.26 -11.19
C GLN A 84 15.05 -9.96 -9.92
N ILE A 85 14.82 -9.17 -8.85
CA ILE A 85 14.25 -9.72 -7.61
C ILE A 85 12.78 -10.04 -7.83
N ASN A 86 12.42 -11.32 -7.64
CA ASN A 86 11.05 -11.83 -7.73
C ASN A 86 10.38 -11.91 -6.34
N LYS A 87 11.16 -12.26 -5.30
CA LYS A 87 10.69 -12.27 -3.90
C LYS A 87 11.79 -11.77 -3.00
N GLU A 88 11.40 -11.06 -1.95
CA GLU A 88 12.32 -10.49 -0.98
C GLU A 88 13.01 -11.54 -0.11
N SER A 89 14.08 -11.10 0.51
CA SER A 89 14.76 -11.81 1.57
C SER A 89 13.83 -11.94 2.80
N ILE A 90 13.70 -13.14 3.36
CA ILE A 90 12.89 -13.39 4.55
C ILE A 90 13.74 -14.13 5.58
N GLY A 91 13.88 -13.55 6.76
CA GLY A 91 14.66 -14.15 7.86
C GLY A 91 16.10 -14.42 7.43
N THR A 92 16.54 -15.67 7.47
CA THR A 92 17.90 -16.10 7.07
C THR A 92 18.07 -16.33 5.57
N LYS A 93 16.99 -16.34 4.77
CA LYS A 93 17.03 -16.64 3.33
C LYS A 93 17.25 -15.36 2.53
N GLY A 94 18.17 -15.39 1.56
CA GLY A 94 18.36 -14.31 0.59
C GLY A 94 17.18 -14.13 -0.36
N ALA A 95 17.17 -13.03 -1.10
CA ALA A 95 16.15 -12.73 -2.09
C ALA A 95 16.07 -13.81 -3.18
N LYS A 96 14.88 -14.05 -3.74
CA LYS A 96 14.72 -14.95 -4.89
C LYS A 96 14.80 -14.15 -6.18
N LEU A 97 15.67 -14.58 -7.08
CA LEU A 97 15.93 -13.95 -8.36
C LEU A 97 15.24 -14.68 -9.53
N ASN A 98 15.08 -13.92 -10.62
CA ASN A 98 14.67 -14.41 -11.94
C ASN A 98 15.58 -13.79 -13.00
N THR A 99 15.86 -14.51 -14.09
CA THR A 99 16.56 -14.01 -15.28
C THR A 99 15.60 -13.43 -16.33
N GLU A 100 14.31 -13.74 -16.22
CA GLU A 100 13.27 -13.07 -16.99
C GLU A 100 13.00 -11.70 -16.41
N ILE A 101 13.63 -10.67 -16.98
CA ILE A 101 13.43 -9.29 -16.54
C ILE A 101 12.16 -8.71 -17.12
N SER A 102 11.52 -7.83 -16.35
CA SER A 102 10.30 -7.14 -16.75
C SER A 102 10.33 -5.68 -16.33
N PHE A 103 9.73 -4.81 -17.14
CA PHE A 103 9.58 -3.38 -16.87
C PHE A 103 8.10 -3.03 -16.86
N ALA A 104 7.63 -2.46 -15.77
CA ALA A 104 6.23 -2.10 -15.58
C ALA A 104 5.98 -0.63 -15.95
N GLY A 105 5.36 -0.40 -17.12
CA GLY A 105 4.80 0.87 -17.52
C GLY A 105 3.47 1.19 -16.84
N ARG A 106 2.79 2.20 -17.33
CA ARG A 106 1.43 2.53 -16.88
C ARG A 106 0.41 1.56 -17.48
N TYR A 107 0.48 1.35 -18.78
CA TYR A 107 -0.49 0.56 -19.56
C TYR A 107 0.00 -0.83 -19.90
N LEU A 108 1.31 -1.02 -19.95
CA LEU A 108 1.96 -2.24 -20.42
C LEU A 108 3.00 -2.74 -19.40
N VAL A 109 3.29 -4.04 -19.45
CA VAL A 109 4.49 -4.62 -18.84
C VAL A 109 5.30 -5.21 -19.99
N TYR A 110 6.50 -4.72 -20.18
CA TYR A 110 7.43 -5.24 -21.20
C TYR A 110 8.26 -6.36 -20.62
N ILE A 111 8.27 -7.52 -21.31
CA ILE A 111 9.02 -8.72 -20.92
C ILE A 111 9.78 -9.19 -22.16
N PRO A 112 11.05 -8.76 -22.34
CA PRO A 112 11.81 -9.03 -23.57
C PRO A 112 12.02 -10.50 -23.89
N SER A 113 12.05 -11.36 -22.87
CA SER A 113 12.24 -12.81 -22.99
C SER A 113 10.95 -13.59 -23.28
N ASN A 114 9.81 -12.92 -23.33
CA ASN A 114 8.52 -13.59 -23.58
C ASN A 114 8.27 -13.76 -25.09
N ASP A 115 7.52 -14.81 -25.45
CA ASP A 115 7.23 -15.12 -26.86
C ASP A 115 5.96 -14.47 -27.39
N ARG A 116 5.16 -13.82 -26.51
CA ARG A 116 3.83 -13.32 -26.88
C ARG A 116 3.35 -12.16 -26.03
N LEU A 117 2.42 -11.40 -26.60
CA LEU A 117 1.64 -10.38 -25.92
C LEU A 117 0.38 -11.00 -25.31
N THR A 118 0.22 -10.85 -24.00
CA THR A 118 -0.94 -11.32 -23.24
C THR A 118 -1.77 -10.11 -22.72
N ILE A 119 -2.99 -10.35 -22.29
CA ILE A 119 -3.91 -9.30 -21.81
C ILE A 119 -4.42 -9.66 -20.43
N SER A 120 -4.44 -8.69 -19.51
CA SER A 120 -4.98 -8.86 -18.16
C SER A 120 -6.37 -9.49 -18.18
N ASN A 121 -6.58 -10.52 -17.35
CA ASN A 121 -7.88 -11.19 -17.21
C ASN A 121 -8.97 -10.28 -16.58
N LYS A 122 -8.58 -9.11 -16.02
CA LYS A 122 -9.50 -8.12 -15.50
C LYS A 122 -10.22 -7.34 -16.60
N ILE A 123 -9.67 -7.28 -17.82
CA ILE A 123 -10.34 -6.67 -18.98
C ILE A 123 -11.35 -7.68 -19.51
N LYS A 124 -12.65 -7.47 -19.23
CA LYS A 124 -13.73 -8.41 -19.58
C LYS A 124 -14.30 -8.20 -20.98
N SER A 125 -14.23 -6.95 -21.50
CA SER A 125 -14.77 -6.62 -22.82
C SER A 125 -13.88 -7.17 -23.94
N GLU A 126 -14.36 -8.14 -24.69
CA GLU A 126 -13.63 -8.71 -25.84
C GLU A 126 -13.35 -7.66 -26.92
N LYS A 127 -14.28 -6.71 -27.12
CA LYS A 127 -14.09 -5.59 -28.05
C LYS A 127 -12.87 -4.75 -27.65
N GLU A 128 -12.76 -4.44 -26.36
CA GLU A 128 -11.67 -3.63 -25.83
C GLU A 128 -10.32 -4.39 -25.84
N ARG A 129 -10.35 -5.68 -25.50
CA ARG A 129 -9.18 -6.56 -25.63
C ARG A 129 -8.62 -6.57 -27.05
N PHE A 130 -9.50 -6.74 -28.04
CA PHE A 130 -9.12 -6.72 -29.45
C PHE A 130 -8.58 -5.36 -29.88
N ARG A 131 -9.26 -4.25 -29.49
CA ARG A 131 -8.86 -2.87 -29.81
C ARG A 131 -7.42 -2.60 -29.34
N ILE A 132 -7.15 -2.80 -28.05
CA ILE A 132 -5.85 -2.49 -27.44
C ILE A 132 -4.76 -3.37 -28.05
N LYS A 133 -5.00 -4.68 -28.18
CA LYS A 133 -4.03 -5.61 -28.76
C LYS A 133 -3.64 -5.22 -30.17
N LYS A 134 -4.62 -4.84 -31.00
CA LYS A 134 -4.39 -4.38 -32.38
C LYS A 134 -3.56 -3.09 -32.42
N ILE A 135 -3.83 -2.14 -31.52
CA ILE A 135 -3.05 -0.90 -31.43
C ILE A 135 -1.58 -1.24 -31.09
N VAL A 136 -1.34 -2.00 -30.02
CA VAL A 136 0.03 -2.37 -29.61
C VAL A 136 0.78 -3.07 -30.74
N GLN A 137 0.15 -4.04 -31.40
CA GLN A 137 0.76 -4.78 -32.52
C GLN A 137 1.00 -3.90 -33.76
N ASN A 138 0.22 -2.84 -33.97
CA ASN A 138 0.45 -1.89 -35.05
C ASN A 138 1.60 -0.92 -34.76
N ILE A 139 1.82 -0.57 -33.48
CA ILE A 139 2.95 0.26 -33.05
C ILE A 139 4.24 -0.57 -33.12
N ASP A 140 4.19 -1.78 -32.56
CA ASP A 140 5.34 -2.67 -32.45
C ASP A 140 4.89 -4.13 -32.53
N LYS A 141 5.20 -4.79 -33.67
CA LYS A 141 4.83 -6.19 -33.92
C LYS A 141 5.56 -7.17 -33.00
N ASP A 142 6.77 -6.79 -32.57
CA ASP A 142 7.64 -7.63 -31.74
C ASP A 142 7.53 -7.32 -30.26
N PHE A 143 6.57 -6.46 -29.87
CA PHE A 143 6.34 -6.17 -28.46
C PHE A 143 5.78 -7.38 -27.73
N THR A 144 6.48 -7.79 -26.66
CA THR A 144 6.12 -8.94 -25.82
C THR A 144 5.87 -8.53 -24.38
N GLY A 145 4.92 -9.17 -23.72
CA GLY A 145 4.58 -8.86 -22.34
C GLY A 145 3.09 -8.90 -22.04
N ILE A 146 2.64 -7.95 -21.21
CA ILE A 146 1.27 -7.94 -20.67
C ILE A 146 0.62 -6.58 -20.86
N ILE A 147 -0.58 -6.55 -21.43
CA ILE A 147 -1.47 -5.38 -21.41
C ILE A 147 -2.16 -5.32 -20.05
N ARG A 148 -1.97 -4.20 -19.32
CA ARG A 148 -2.54 -3.98 -17.99
C ARG A 148 -3.99 -3.50 -18.07
N THR A 149 -4.69 -3.52 -16.95
CA THR A 149 -6.09 -3.08 -16.84
C THR A 149 -6.23 -1.57 -17.10
N GLU A 150 -5.22 -0.81 -16.73
CA GLU A 150 -5.12 0.65 -16.90
C GLU A 150 -5.13 1.08 -18.37
N ALA A 151 -4.89 0.14 -19.31
CA ALA A 151 -4.97 0.39 -20.75
C ALA A 151 -6.42 0.51 -21.29
N ILE A 152 -7.44 0.27 -20.47
CA ILE A 152 -8.83 0.45 -20.88
C ILE A 152 -9.07 1.93 -21.24
N GLY A 153 -9.56 2.18 -22.45
CA GLY A 153 -9.88 3.54 -22.92
C GLY A 153 -8.69 4.40 -23.30
N CYS A 154 -7.44 3.91 -23.17
CA CYS A 154 -6.25 4.68 -23.53
C CYS A 154 -6.18 4.97 -25.05
N SER A 155 -5.51 6.05 -25.42
CA SER A 155 -5.24 6.43 -26.80
C SER A 155 -4.08 5.65 -27.40
N LYS A 156 -3.88 5.78 -28.71
CA LYS A 156 -2.74 5.18 -29.41
C LYS A 156 -1.43 5.84 -28.95
N GLU A 157 -1.44 7.14 -28.82
CA GLU A 157 -0.27 7.97 -28.44
C GLU A 157 0.22 7.64 -27.05
N GLU A 158 -0.70 7.37 -26.11
CA GLU A 158 -0.36 6.94 -24.75
C GLU A 158 0.32 5.56 -24.73
N LEU A 159 -0.17 4.62 -25.55
CA LEU A 159 0.46 3.28 -25.68
C LEU A 159 1.82 3.36 -26.38
N GLU A 160 1.95 4.19 -27.39
CA GLU A 160 3.20 4.41 -28.14
C GLU A 160 4.29 4.94 -27.20
N LYS A 161 3.96 5.97 -26.42
CA LYS A 161 4.87 6.52 -25.41
C LYS A 161 5.28 5.48 -24.38
N ASP A 162 4.34 4.70 -23.84
CA ASP A 162 4.63 3.65 -22.83
C ASP A 162 5.59 2.59 -23.41
N ILE A 163 5.42 2.19 -24.69
CA ILE A 163 6.31 1.26 -25.40
C ILE A 163 7.72 1.85 -25.55
N GLU A 164 7.83 3.11 -26.01
CA GLU A 164 9.11 3.78 -26.20
C GLU A 164 9.89 3.87 -24.90
N ASP A 165 9.24 4.34 -23.83
CA ASP A 165 9.85 4.50 -22.51
C ASP A 165 10.31 3.15 -21.93
N LEU A 166 9.49 2.09 -22.06
CA LEU A 166 9.85 0.75 -21.58
C LEU A 166 11.05 0.15 -22.33
N LYS A 167 11.10 0.33 -23.64
CA LYS A 167 12.23 -0.10 -24.47
C LYS A 167 13.48 0.72 -24.19
N PHE A 168 13.34 2.02 -23.97
CA PHE A 168 14.46 2.88 -23.57
C PHE A 168 15.09 2.42 -22.27
N GLU A 169 14.29 2.15 -21.22
CA GLU A 169 14.77 1.65 -19.93
C GLU A 169 15.46 0.27 -20.08
N HIS A 170 14.87 -0.63 -20.84
CA HIS A 170 15.49 -1.93 -21.13
C HIS A 170 16.87 -1.78 -21.78
N ASN A 171 16.97 -0.95 -22.83
CA ASN A 171 18.22 -0.71 -23.55
C ASN A 171 19.27 -0.03 -22.64
N ARG A 172 18.85 0.89 -21.76
CA ARG A 172 19.72 1.52 -20.74
C ARG A 172 20.30 0.47 -19.80
N VAL A 173 19.46 -0.41 -19.26
CA VAL A 173 19.87 -1.49 -18.35
C VAL A 173 20.83 -2.46 -19.04
N LEU A 174 20.55 -2.86 -20.30
CA LEU A 174 21.43 -3.74 -21.06
C LEU A 174 22.80 -3.10 -21.35
N LYS A 175 22.82 -1.79 -21.68
CA LYS A 175 24.05 -1.05 -21.90
C LYS A 175 24.90 -0.99 -20.62
N GLU A 176 24.27 -0.65 -19.49
CA GLU A 176 24.97 -0.61 -18.20
C GLU A 176 25.45 -2.00 -17.75
N PHE A 177 24.68 -3.06 -18.03
CA PHE A 177 25.09 -4.42 -17.75
C PHE A 177 26.36 -4.80 -18.52
N LYS A 178 26.43 -4.47 -19.82
CA LYS A 178 27.56 -4.81 -20.69
C LYS A 178 28.84 -4.02 -20.39
N LEU A 179 28.69 -2.76 -19.94
CA LEU A 179 29.83 -1.84 -19.70
C LEU A 179 30.52 -2.00 -18.35
N GLY A 180 30.01 -2.83 -17.45
CA GLY A 180 30.56 -2.94 -16.11
C GLY A 180 30.77 -4.39 -15.69
N ILE A 181 31.43 -4.55 -14.55
CA ILE A 181 31.71 -5.83 -13.89
C ILE A 181 31.29 -5.79 -12.43
N GLY A 182 30.98 -6.93 -11.85
CA GLY A 182 30.63 -7.10 -10.44
C GLY A 182 29.20 -6.66 -10.08
N PRO A 183 28.82 -6.85 -8.81
CA PRO A 183 27.47 -6.57 -8.35
C PRO A 183 27.11 -5.08 -8.45
N LYS A 184 25.97 -4.75 -9.06
CA LYS A 184 25.45 -3.38 -9.17
C LYS A 184 23.95 -3.36 -9.34
N LEU A 185 23.26 -2.44 -8.66
CA LEU A 185 21.88 -2.08 -8.97
C LEU A 185 21.82 -1.32 -10.31
N LEU A 186 21.11 -1.85 -11.30
CA LEU A 186 20.97 -1.27 -12.64
C LEU A 186 19.63 -0.55 -12.84
N TYR A 187 18.57 -1.05 -12.20
CA TYR A 187 17.26 -0.46 -12.25
C TYR A 187 16.59 -0.55 -10.88
N LYS A 188 16.21 0.60 -10.35
CA LYS A 188 15.41 0.71 -9.14
C LYS A 188 13.96 0.95 -9.55
N ASP A 189 13.07 0.03 -9.19
CA ASP A 189 11.65 0.20 -9.44
C ASP A 189 11.07 1.32 -8.57
N LEU A 190 10.00 1.94 -9.03
CA LEU A 190 9.32 2.99 -8.27
C LEU A 190 8.87 2.46 -6.91
N ASP A 191 8.93 3.29 -5.90
CA ASP A 191 8.36 2.96 -4.61
C ASP A 191 6.82 2.91 -4.66
N PHE A 192 6.23 2.53 -3.56
CA PHE A 192 4.79 2.31 -3.49
C PHE A 192 3.97 3.57 -3.82
N ALA A 193 4.30 4.75 -3.24
CA ALA A 193 3.54 5.97 -3.48
C ALA A 193 3.67 6.44 -4.93
N SER A 194 4.86 6.37 -5.49
CA SER A 194 5.13 6.72 -6.89
C SER A 194 4.41 5.79 -7.86
N LYS A 195 4.39 4.47 -7.58
CA LYS A 195 3.57 3.50 -8.33
C LYS A 195 2.09 3.82 -8.23
N TYR A 196 1.62 4.12 -7.00
CA TYR A 196 0.21 4.45 -6.79
C TYR A 196 -0.20 5.66 -7.61
N VAL A 197 0.58 6.74 -7.57
CA VAL A 197 0.32 7.96 -8.36
C VAL A 197 0.36 7.65 -9.84
N LYS A 198 1.40 6.97 -10.34
CA LYS A 198 1.52 6.57 -11.76
C LYS A 198 0.27 5.86 -12.27
N ASP A 199 -0.24 4.90 -11.51
CA ASP A 199 -1.34 4.06 -11.93
C ASP A 199 -2.72 4.71 -11.75
N ASN A 200 -2.87 5.69 -10.83
CA ASN A 200 -4.18 6.19 -10.42
C ASN A 200 -4.44 7.67 -10.73
N VAL A 201 -3.43 8.43 -11.14
CA VAL A 201 -3.64 9.84 -11.51
C VAL A 201 -4.41 9.93 -12.83
N ASN A 202 -5.46 10.73 -12.83
CA ASN A 202 -6.30 11.05 -13.99
C ASN A 202 -6.98 12.40 -13.77
N ASP A 203 -7.87 12.81 -14.67
CA ASP A 203 -8.54 14.10 -14.60
C ASP A 203 -9.42 14.28 -13.36
N SER A 204 -9.93 13.18 -12.79
CA SER A 204 -10.75 13.25 -11.57
C SER A 204 -9.94 13.58 -10.31
N VAL A 205 -8.61 13.44 -10.34
CA VAL A 205 -7.71 13.85 -9.26
C VAL A 205 -7.50 15.36 -9.35
N GLU A 206 -7.83 16.06 -8.26
CA GLU A 206 -7.65 17.51 -8.17
C GLU A 206 -6.27 17.87 -7.66
N LYS A 207 -5.86 17.28 -6.54
CA LYS A 207 -4.56 17.56 -5.90
C LYS A 207 -3.85 16.27 -5.47
N ILE A 208 -2.53 16.32 -5.53
CA ILE A 208 -1.61 15.33 -4.97
C ILE A 208 -0.74 16.09 -3.98
N ILE A 209 -0.96 15.87 -2.70
CA ILE A 209 -0.32 16.59 -1.61
C ILE A 209 0.80 15.71 -1.04
N VAL A 210 1.97 16.29 -0.81
CA VAL A 210 3.14 15.59 -0.25
C VAL A 210 3.87 16.48 0.75
N ASN A 211 4.42 15.88 1.81
CA ASN A 211 5.08 16.59 2.92
C ASN A 211 6.62 16.61 2.82
N ASN A 212 7.21 16.09 1.76
CA ASN A 212 8.65 15.92 1.65
C ASN A 212 9.15 16.36 0.27
N GLU A 213 10.21 17.18 0.22
CA GLU A 213 10.72 17.77 -1.00
C GLU A 213 11.35 16.72 -1.95
N GLU A 214 12.09 15.75 -1.41
CA GLU A 214 12.67 14.67 -2.22
C GLU A 214 11.56 13.87 -2.91
N LYS A 215 10.50 13.53 -2.17
CA LYS A 215 9.34 12.84 -2.72
C LYS A 215 8.56 13.70 -3.72
N TYR A 216 8.50 15.01 -3.51
CA TYR A 216 7.88 15.93 -4.47
C TYR A 216 8.60 15.90 -5.82
N GLU A 217 9.94 15.99 -5.85
CA GLU A 217 10.69 15.96 -7.12
C GLU A 217 10.61 14.58 -7.80
N GLU A 218 10.58 13.49 -7.02
CA GLU A 218 10.34 12.14 -7.56
C GLU A 218 8.95 12.04 -8.22
N LEU A 219 7.88 12.48 -7.53
CA LEU A 219 6.52 12.46 -8.06
C LEU A 219 6.33 13.39 -9.26
N LYS A 220 7.00 14.53 -9.29
CA LYS A 220 7.04 15.44 -10.42
C LYS A 220 7.61 14.77 -11.68
N SER A 221 8.65 13.95 -11.49
CA SER A 221 9.23 13.14 -12.57
C SER A 221 8.24 12.07 -13.06
N VAL A 222 7.57 11.38 -12.14
CA VAL A 222 6.53 10.39 -12.45
C VAL A 222 5.36 11.01 -13.19
N LEU A 223 4.88 12.18 -12.75
CA LEU A 223 3.77 12.90 -13.40
C LEU A 223 4.14 13.38 -14.80
N ASN A 224 5.39 13.83 -15.02
CA ASN A 224 5.88 14.14 -16.36
C ASN A 224 5.84 12.95 -17.32
N TYR A 225 6.18 11.77 -16.79
CA TYR A 225 6.10 10.53 -17.53
C TYR A 225 4.65 10.24 -17.96
N VAL A 226 3.70 10.40 -17.01
CA VAL A 226 2.28 10.11 -17.27
C VAL A 226 1.65 11.16 -18.19
N ASN A 227 1.60 12.40 -17.75
CA ASN A 227 1.10 13.55 -18.50
C ASN A 227 1.69 14.83 -17.88
N LYS A 228 2.30 15.69 -18.73
CA LYS A 228 2.95 16.93 -18.29
C LYS A 228 2.01 17.90 -17.55
N ASP A 229 0.73 17.91 -17.93
CA ASP A 229 -0.29 18.79 -17.32
C ASP A 229 -0.62 18.40 -15.87
N TYR A 230 -0.40 17.13 -15.49
CA TYR A 230 -0.67 16.65 -14.14
C TYR A 230 0.31 17.17 -13.08
N LYS A 231 1.43 17.79 -13.49
CA LYS A 231 2.33 18.50 -12.56
C LYS A 231 1.61 19.59 -11.77
N ASN A 232 0.65 20.27 -12.39
CA ASN A 232 -0.08 21.36 -11.75
C ASN A 232 -0.97 20.87 -10.59
N LYS A 233 -1.19 19.56 -10.49
CA LYS A 233 -1.93 18.91 -9.39
C LYS A 233 -1.07 18.64 -8.18
N LEU A 234 0.28 18.71 -8.32
CA LEU A 234 1.21 18.37 -7.24
C LEU A 234 1.42 19.58 -6.32
N VAL A 235 1.23 19.38 -5.02
CA VAL A 235 1.34 20.40 -3.98
C VAL A 235 2.34 19.92 -2.93
N LEU A 236 3.35 20.73 -2.66
CA LEU A 236 4.30 20.50 -1.57
C LEU A 236 3.84 21.23 -0.31
N GLU A 237 3.63 20.50 0.75
CA GLU A 237 3.44 20.99 2.13
C GLU A 237 4.65 20.58 2.97
N ASN A 238 5.80 21.15 2.62
CA ASN A 238 7.10 20.70 3.14
C ASN A 238 7.13 20.72 4.68
N ASN A 239 7.61 19.63 5.25
CA ASN A 239 7.76 19.41 6.71
C ASN A 239 6.47 19.55 7.52
N LYS A 240 5.29 19.52 6.90
CA LYS A 240 4.00 19.57 7.62
C LYS A 240 3.41 18.18 7.82
N ASP A 241 2.68 18.01 8.92
CA ASP A 241 1.83 16.84 9.12
C ASP A 241 0.60 16.94 8.21
N VAL A 242 0.76 16.44 6.96
CA VAL A 242 -0.31 16.50 5.96
C VAL A 242 -1.50 15.62 6.31
N PHE A 243 -1.30 14.58 7.14
CA PHE A 243 -2.42 13.75 7.59
C PHE A 243 -3.29 14.48 8.62
N ASP A 244 -2.68 15.30 9.46
CA ASP A 244 -3.44 16.18 10.38
C ASP A 244 -4.06 17.36 9.60
N LEU A 245 -3.29 18.03 8.76
CA LEU A 245 -3.73 19.19 7.97
C LEU A 245 -4.98 18.89 7.14
N TYR A 246 -5.06 17.69 6.54
CA TYR A 246 -6.20 17.25 5.75
C TYR A 246 -7.16 16.34 6.52
N SER A 247 -7.07 16.32 7.86
CA SER A 247 -7.94 15.53 8.76
C SER A 247 -7.97 14.03 8.42
N VAL A 248 -6.90 13.50 7.84
CA VAL A 248 -6.77 12.07 7.49
C VAL A 248 -6.60 11.23 8.75
N GLN A 249 -5.70 11.66 9.68
CA GLN A 249 -5.42 10.90 10.89
C GLN A 249 -6.67 10.68 11.76
N SER A 250 -7.47 11.72 11.94
CA SER A 250 -8.72 11.62 12.73
C SER A 250 -9.74 10.66 12.08
N GLN A 251 -9.77 10.60 10.75
CA GLN A 251 -10.63 9.65 10.03
C GLN A 251 -10.09 8.21 10.13
N ILE A 252 -8.77 8.02 10.09
CA ILE A 252 -8.15 6.71 10.32
C ILE A 252 -8.53 6.19 11.70
N ASP A 253 -8.37 7.01 12.75
CA ASP A 253 -8.66 6.62 14.13
C ASP A 253 -10.13 6.20 14.31
N LYS A 254 -11.06 6.95 13.71
CA LYS A 254 -12.48 6.59 13.70
C LYS A 254 -12.73 5.27 12.96
N CYS A 255 -12.04 5.05 11.83
CA CYS A 255 -12.18 3.83 11.05
C CYS A 255 -11.57 2.61 11.72
N LEU A 256 -10.53 2.74 12.55
CA LEU A 256 -9.84 1.63 13.21
C LEU A 256 -10.50 1.19 14.53
N GLY A 257 -11.40 1.97 15.07
CA GLY A 257 -12.13 1.63 16.30
C GLY A 257 -12.95 0.34 16.16
N ARG A 258 -13.11 -0.41 17.24
CA ARG A 258 -14.02 -1.58 17.28
C ARG A 258 -15.46 -1.17 16.93
N LYS A 259 -15.88 0.02 17.40
CA LYS A 259 -17.19 0.62 17.11
C LYS A 259 -17.03 1.76 16.09
N VAL A 260 -17.73 1.66 14.97
CA VAL A 260 -17.73 2.69 13.92
C VAL A 260 -19.13 3.25 13.78
N TRP A 261 -19.27 4.56 13.96
CA TRP A 261 -20.55 5.25 13.86
C TRP A 261 -20.98 5.52 12.42
N LEU A 262 -22.24 5.31 12.13
CA LEU A 262 -22.90 5.71 10.89
C LEU A 262 -23.43 7.14 11.02
N LYS A 263 -23.59 7.85 9.89
CA LYS A 263 -24.12 9.24 9.89
C LYS A 263 -25.53 9.35 10.44
N SER A 264 -26.34 8.30 10.26
CA SER A 264 -27.71 8.20 10.80
C SER A 264 -27.77 8.08 12.33
N GLY A 265 -26.65 7.76 13.00
CA GLY A 265 -26.60 7.47 14.44
C GLY A 265 -26.65 5.96 14.76
N GLY A 266 -26.73 5.10 13.74
CA GLY A 266 -26.43 3.67 13.86
C GLY A 266 -24.94 3.44 14.03
N TYR A 267 -24.50 2.21 14.23
CA TYR A 267 -23.10 1.87 14.34
C TYR A 267 -22.83 0.42 13.93
N LEU A 268 -21.57 0.19 13.59
CA LEU A 268 -21.00 -1.12 13.31
C LEU A 268 -20.11 -1.55 14.46
N ILE A 269 -20.19 -2.83 14.84
CA ILE A 269 -19.18 -3.47 15.71
C ILE A 269 -18.37 -4.41 14.82
N ILE A 270 -17.06 -4.26 14.87
CA ILE A 270 -16.15 -5.01 14.01
C ILE A 270 -15.19 -5.80 14.88
N ASP A 271 -15.32 -7.11 14.84
CA ASP A 271 -14.46 -8.04 15.54
C ASP A 271 -13.69 -8.90 14.53
N LYS A 272 -12.40 -9.13 14.83
CA LYS A 272 -11.51 -9.94 14.02
C LYS A 272 -11.04 -11.14 14.82
N THR A 273 -11.33 -12.34 14.32
CA THR A 273 -10.78 -13.59 14.83
C THR A 273 -9.57 -14.02 13.99
N GLU A 274 -8.97 -15.14 14.33
CA GLU A 274 -7.87 -15.73 13.56
C GLU A 274 -8.31 -16.12 12.13
N ALA A 275 -9.53 -16.64 11.98
CA ALA A 275 -10.04 -17.21 10.73
C ALA A 275 -10.88 -16.24 9.90
N LEU A 276 -11.64 -15.35 10.54
CA LEU A 276 -12.61 -14.49 9.87
C LEU A 276 -12.81 -13.16 10.60
N SER A 277 -13.44 -12.21 9.91
CA SER A 277 -13.91 -10.95 10.51
C SER A 277 -15.44 -10.98 10.59
N VAL A 278 -15.97 -10.47 11.69
CA VAL A 278 -17.43 -10.36 11.92
C VAL A 278 -17.79 -8.89 12.06
N ILE A 279 -18.89 -8.49 11.42
CA ILE A 279 -19.42 -7.12 11.48
C ILE A 279 -20.89 -7.22 11.87
N ASP A 280 -21.23 -6.59 12.99
CA ASP A 280 -22.60 -6.49 13.50
C ASP A 280 -23.14 -5.07 13.26
N VAL A 281 -24.36 -4.94 12.74
CA VAL A 281 -25.00 -3.67 12.40
C VAL A 281 -26.08 -3.33 13.40
N ASN A 282 -25.99 -2.14 14.01
CA ASN A 282 -26.92 -1.68 15.04
C ASN A 282 -27.58 -0.36 14.64
N THR A 283 -28.89 -0.20 14.90
CA THR A 283 -29.62 1.08 14.69
C THR A 283 -29.21 2.19 15.65
N GLY A 284 -28.64 1.84 16.82
CA GLY A 284 -28.32 2.82 17.85
C GLY A 284 -29.56 3.57 18.37
N LYS A 285 -29.49 4.89 18.37
CA LYS A 285 -30.61 5.79 18.77
C LYS A 285 -31.47 6.24 17.60
N PHE A 286 -31.24 5.70 16.38
CA PHE A 286 -31.99 6.09 15.20
C PHE A 286 -33.40 5.46 15.23
N THR A 287 -34.38 6.26 15.66
CA THR A 287 -35.79 5.80 15.82
C THR A 287 -36.64 6.04 14.57
N GLY A 288 -36.13 6.76 13.54
CA GLY A 288 -36.86 7.07 12.31
C GLY A 288 -38.17 7.85 12.52
N ASN A 289 -38.60 8.57 11.49
CA ASN A 289 -39.82 9.39 11.54
C ASN A 289 -41.09 8.68 10.95
N SER A 290 -40.96 7.44 10.44
CA SER A 290 -42.08 6.79 9.74
C SER A 290 -42.23 5.32 10.12
N ASN A 291 -41.72 4.39 9.36
CA ASN A 291 -41.91 2.95 9.57
C ASN A 291 -40.63 2.31 10.08
N LEU A 292 -40.71 1.47 11.10
CA LEU A 292 -39.57 0.73 11.66
C LEU A 292 -38.78 -0.02 10.56
N GLU A 293 -39.51 -0.71 9.66
CA GLU A 293 -38.88 -1.49 8.58
C GLU A 293 -38.14 -0.60 7.56
N GLU A 294 -38.67 0.57 7.26
CA GLU A 294 -37.97 1.54 6.38
C GLU A 294 -36.72 2.12 7.04
N THR A 295 -36.79 2.36 8.34
CA THR A 295 -35.63 2.80 9.15
C THR A 295 -34.53 1.77 9.16
N VAL A 296 -34.85 0.51 9.41
CA VAL A 296 -33.95 -0.64 9.34
C VAL A 296 -33.30 -0.75 7.95
N TYR A 297 -34.11 -0.68 6.90
CA TYR A 297 -33.63 -0.74 5.52
C TYR A 297 -32.61 0.38 5.22
N LYS A 298 -32.93 1.64 5.57
CA LYS A 298 -32.03 2.79 5.39
C LYS A 298 -30.71 2.61 6.15
N THR A 299 -30.78 2.13 7.38
CA THR A 299 -29.59 1.85 8.20
C THR A 299 -28.74 0.75 7.56
N ASN A 300 -29.34 -0.33 7.09
CA ASN A 300 -28.62 -1.42 6.42
C ASN A 300 -27.95 -0.96 5.11
N ILE A 301 -28.61 -0.10 4.32
CA ILE A 301 -28.02 0.45 3.09
C ILE A 301 -26.82 1.37 3.41
N GLU A 302 -26.94 2.20 4.44
CA GLU A 302 -25.83 3.02 4.91
C GLU A 302 -24.66 2.14 5.41
N ALA A 303 -24.98 1.13 6.21
CA ALA A 303 -24.01 0.15 6.70
C ALA A 303 -23.29 -0.57 5.55
N ALA A 304 -24.00 -1.00 4.51
CA ALA A 304 -23.40 -1.67 3.35
C ALA A 304 -22.36 -0.80 2.63
N LYS A 305 -22.65 0.49 2.47
CA LYS A 305 -21.72 1.46 1.86
C LYS A 305 -20.50 1.67 2.75
N GLU A 306 -20.72 1.85 4.06
CA GLU A 306 -19.66 2.06 5.03
C GLU A 306 -18.78 0.81 5.18
N ILE A 307 -19.35 -0.38 5.24
CA ILE A 307 -18.63 -1.66 5.26
C ILE A 307 -17.71 -1.76 4.04
N SER A 308 -18.22 -1.53 2.83
CA SER A 308 -17.42 -1.55 1.61
C SER A 308 -16.24 -0.56 1.68
N ARG A 309 -16.43 0.62 2.26
CA ARG A 309 -15.37 1.61 2.48
C ARG A 309 -14.34 1.11 3.50
N LEU A 310 -14.80 0.55 4.62
CA LEU A 310 -13.93 0.02 5.68
C LEU A 310 -13.13 -1.19 5.23
N LEU A 311 -13.67 -2.04 4.36
CA LEU A 311 -12.90 -3.15 3.76
C LEU A 311 -11.65 -2.64 3.05
N ARG A 312 -11.74 -1.49 2.35
CA ARG A 312 -10.59 -0.88 1.65
C ARG A 312 -9.64 -0.16 2.61
N ILE A 313 -10.17 0.61 3.57
CA ILE A 313 -9.37 1.40 4.51
C ILE A 313 -8.60 0.52 5.48
N ARG A 314 -9.27 -0.46 6.11
CA ARG A 314 -8.63 -1.39 7.07
C ARG A 314 -7.84 -2.50 6.39
N ASP A 315 -7.97 -2.63 5.07
CA ASP A 315 -7.45 -3.75 4.31
C ASP A 315 -7.88 -5.12 4.84
N MET A 316 -9.17 -5.22 5.23
CA MET A 316 -9.75 -6.46 5.72
C MET A 316 -9.81 -7.49 4.60
N ALA A 317 -9.29 -8.69 4.83
CA ALA A 317 -9.20 -9.74 3.83
C ALA A 317 -9.52 -11.12 4.42
N GLY A 318 -9.82 -12.08 3.56
CA GLY A 318 -10.28 -13.42 3.94
C GLY A 318 -11.81 -13.50 3.94
N ILE A 319 -12.35 -14.23 4.90
CA ILE A 319 -13.79 -14.40 5.09
C ILE A 319 -14.30 -13.27 5.99
N ILE A 320 -15.34 -12.58 5.54
CA ILE A 320 -16.01 -11.53 6.31
C ILE A 320 -17.49 -11.89 6.39
N ILE A 321 -18.03 -11.92 7.59
CA ILE A 321 -19.44 -12.18 7.85
C ILE A 321 -20.07 -10.89 8.36
N VAL A 322 -21.22 -10.53 7.79
CA VAL A 322 -21.95 -9.33 8.19
C VAL A 322 -23.33 -9.73 8.69
N ASP A 323 -23.64 -9.34 9.91
CA ASP A 323 -24.97 -9.46 10.51
C ASP A 323 -25.71 -8.13 10.34
N PHE A 324 -26.56 -8.06 9.33
CA PHE A 324 -27.42 -6.92 9.08
C PHE A 324 -28.70 -7.02 9.91
N ILE A 325 -29.28 -5.89 10.25
CA ILE A 325 -30.56 -5.86 10.99
C ILE A 325 -31.64 -6.55 10.15
N ASP A 326 -32.41 -7.41 10.81
CA ASP A 326 -33.44 -8.20 10.13
C ASP A 326 -34.47 -7.34 9.38
N MET A 327 -34.75 -7.75 8.14
CA MET A 327 -35.73 -7.15 7.25
C MET A 327 -36.77 -8.20 6.84
N GLN A 328 -38.05 -7.84 6.83
CA GLN A 328 -39.11 -8.77 6.43
C GLN A 328 -39.25 -8.87 4.91
N LYS A 329 -39.14 -7.74 4.21
CA LYS A 329 -39.35 -7.67 2.76
C LYS A 329 -38.18 -8.27 1.98
N SER A 330 -38.46 -9.27 1.15
CA SER A 330 -37.48 -9.91 0.28
C SER A 330 -36.85 -8.94 -0.73
N GLU A 331 -37.60 -7.93 -1.16
CA GLU A 331 -37.14 -6.88 -2.04
C GLU A 331 -36.00 -6.04 -1.38
N TYR A 332 -36.13 -5.69 -0.10
CA TYR A 332 -35.13 -4.97 0.66
C TYR A 332 -33.85 -5.79 0.82
N LYS A 333 -33.99 -7.09 1.08
CA LYS A 333 -32.84 -8.02 1.15
C LYS A 333 -32.07 -8.09 -0.17
N LYS A 334 -32.81 -8.22 -1.29
CA LYS A 334 -32.21 -8.25 -2.62
C LYS A 334 -31.49 -6.95 -2.94
N ASN A 335 -32.14 -5.80 -2.71
CA ASN A 335 -31.54 -4.49 -2.98
C ASN A 335 -30.31 -4.22 -2.11
N LEU A 336 -30.29 -4.68 -0.85
CA LEU A 336 -29.13 -4.62 0.02
C LEU A 336 -27.92 -5.33 -0.61
N ILE A 337 -28.10 -6.56 -1.09
CA ILE A 337 -27.04 -7.34 -1.74
C ILE A 337 -26.57 -6.68 -3.04
N ASP A 338 -27.49 -6.16 -3.84
CA ASP A 338 -27.16 -5.47 -5.10
C ASP A 338 -26.32 -4.20 -4.84
N ILE A 339 -26.70 -3.42 -3.82
CA ILE A 339 -25.93 -2.23 -3.41
C ILE A 339 -24.55 -2.61 -2.86
N LEU A 340 -24.48 -3.58 -1.95
CA LEU A 340 -23.22 -4.04 -1.39
C LEU A 340 -22.30 -4.57 -2.49
N SER A 341 -22.83 -5.35 -3.43
CA SER A 341 -22.08 -5.86 -4.57
C SER A 341 -21.58 -4.72 -5.47
N LYS A 342 -22.40 -3.71 -5.72
CA LYS A 342 -22.00 -2.52 -6.50
C LYS A 342 -20.91 -1.71 -5.82
N GLU A 343 -21.03 -1.49 -4.51
CA GLU A 343 -20.02 -0.75 -3.74
C GLU A 343 -18.68 -1.49 -3.65
N THR A 344 -18.71 -2.84 -3.57
CA THR A 344 -17.48 -3.65 -3.57
C THR A 344 -16.77 -3.67 -4.92
N LEU A 345 -17.44 -3.35 -6.04
CA LEU A 345 -16.77 -3.19 -7.35
C LEU A 345 -15.77 -2.02 -7.38
N LYS A 346 -15.90 -1.04 -6.46
CA LYS A 346 -14.92 0.05 -6.32
C LYS A 346 -13.58 -0.43 -5.76
N ASP A 347 -13.54 -1.64 -5.19
CA ASP A 347 -12.34 -2.24 -4.64
C ASP A 347 -11.44 -2.79 -5.75
N LYS A 348 -10.19 -2.37 -5.76
CA LYS A 348 -9.18 -2.88 -6.71
C LYS A 348 -8.84 -4.34 -6.51
N ARG A 349 -9.07 -4.87 -5.28
CA ARG A 349 -8.90 -6.29 -4.97
C ARG A 349 -10.16 -7.06 -5.34
N LYS A 350 -9.97 -8.34 -5.64
CA LYS A 350 -11.10 -9.23 -5.90
C LYS A 350 -11.91 -9.42 -4.63
N THR A 351 -13.10 -8.83 -4.60
CA THR A 351 -14.09 -8.92 -3.51
C THR A 351 -15.37 -9.51 -4.08
N ASN A 352 -15.85 -10.59 -3.50
CA ASN A 352 -17.07 -11.27 -3.92
C ASN A 352 -18.07 -11.25 -2.76
N VAL A 353 -19.26 -10.75 -3.00
CA VAL A 353 -20.42 -10.92 -2.11
C VAL A 353 -21.09 -12.24 -2.50
N MET A 354 -21.10 -13.20 -1.58
CA MET A 354 -21.59 -14.55 -1.86
C MET A 354 -23.12 -14.66 -1.72
N GLY A 355 -23.73 -13.76 -0.94
CA GLY A 355 -25.17 -13.72 -0.72
C GLY A 355 -25.55 -13.78 0.76
N ILE A 356 -26.83 -14.06 1.03
CA ILE A 356 -27.38 -14.22 2.38
C ILE A 356 -27.48 -15.70 2.71
N THR A 357 -26.94 -16.10 3.86
CA THR A 357 -27.03 -17.48 4.36
C THR A 357 -28.44 -17.80 4.86
N LYS A 358 -28.71 -19.07 5.17
CA LYS A 358 -29.96 -19.50 5.82
C LYS A 358 -30.15 -18.87 7.21
N LEU A 359 -29.09 -18.42 7.86
CA LEU A 359 -29.13 -17.73 9.15
C LEU A 359 -29.33 -16.22 9.02
N GLY A 360 -29.48 -15.67 7.81
CA GLY A 360 -29.65 -14.24 7.56
C GLY A 360 -28.33 -13.46 7.41
N LEU A 361 -27.18 -14.10 7.61
CA LEU A 361 -25.87 -13.45 7.55
C LEU A 361 -25.41 -13.24 6.10
N VAL A 362 -24.73 -12.13 5.81
CA VAL A 362 -24.13 -11.86 4.50
C VAL A 362 -22.66 -12.29 4.50
N GLU A 363 -22.30 -13.08 3.51
CA GLU A 363 -20.94 -13.58 3.33
C GLU A 363 -20.19 -12.77 2.28
N ILE A 364 -18.96 -12.33 2.63
CA ILE A 364 -18.04 -11.62 1.73
C ILE A 364 -16.71 -12.34 1.74
N ALA A 365 -16.15 -12.60 0.56
CA ALA A 365 -14.81 -13.13 0.37
C ALA A 365 -13.92 -12.09 -0.32
N ARG A 366 -12.85 -11.64 0.35
CA ARG A 366 -11.89 -10.66 -0.17
C ARG A 366 -10.48 -11.23 -0.18
N ARG A 367 -9.80 -11.14 -1.35
CA ARG A 367 -8.44 -11.68 -1.52
C ARG A 367 -7.44 -10.98 -0.59
N ARG A 368 -6.63 -11.77 0.12
CA ARG A 368 -5.50 -11.27 0.91
C ARG A 368 -4.29 -11.01 0.00
N GLU A 369 -3.72 -9.82 0.05
CA GLU A 369 -2.51 -9.46 -0.69
C GLU A 369 -1.42 -8.91 0.24
N LYS A 370 -1.81 -8.26 1.33
CA LYS A 370 -0.92 -7.69 2.35
C LYS A 370 -1.50 -7.95 3.74
N ASP A 371 -0.74 -7.60 4.77
CA ASP A 371 -1.26 -7.54 6.11
C ASP A 371 -2.26 -6.40 6.27
N SER A 372 -3.21 -6.59 7.18
CA SER A 372 -4.23 -5.59 7.49
C SER A 372 -3.57 -4.32 8.03
N ILE A 373 -4.10 -3.16 7.66
CA ILE A 373 -3.65 -1.85 8.17
C ILE A 373 -3.78 -1.78 9.70
N ASP A 374 -4.76 -2.48 10.26
CA ASP A 374 -4.90 -2.63 11.70
C ASP A 374 -3.59 -3.11 12.37
N SER A 375 -2.83 -4.01 11.74
CA SER A 375 -1.59 -4.55 12.31
C SER A 375 -0.45 -3.52 12.35
N TYR A 376 -0.51 -2.50 11.50
CA TYR A 376 0.44 -1.40 11.54
C TYR A 376 0.12 -0.40 12.66
N TYR A 377 -1.15 -0.05 12.82
CA TYR A 377 -1.58 0.97 13.79
C TYR A 377 -1.84 0.44 15.18
N LEU A 378 -2.25 -0.83 15.31
CA LEU A 378 -2.75 -1.41 16.54
C LEU A 378 -2.10 -2.76 16.83
N LYS A 379 -1.86 -3.04 18.10
CA LYS A 379 -1.51 -4.37 18.62
C LYS A 379 -2.48 -4.80 19.72
N ASN A 380 -2.55 -6.09 20.00
CA ASN A 380 -3.30 -6.59 21.17
C ASN A 380 -2.61 -6.12 22.45
N CYS A 381 -3.41 -5.75 23.46
CA CYS A 381 -2.90 -5.41 24.77
C CYS A 381 -2.37 -6.67 25.45
N ASP A 382 -1.08 -6.70 25.77
CA ASP A 382 -0.45 -7.84 26.46
C ASP A 382 -0.78 -7.88 27.95
N ILE A 383 -1.40 -6.82 28.49
CA ILE A 383 -1.68 -6.64 29.92
C ILE A 383 -3.10 -7.07 30.24
N CYS A 384 -4.07 -6.55 29.52
CA CYS A 384 -5.47 -6.91 29.70
C CYS A 384 -5.82 -8.04 28.74
N LYS A 385 -6.22 -9.18 29.23
CA LYS A 385 -6.74 -10.31 28.42
C LYS A 385 -8.13 -10.02 27.84
N SER A 386 -8.58 -8.74 27.85
CA SER A 386 -9.89 -8.29 27.39
C SER A 386 -10.04 -8.27 25.87
N GLY A 387 -8.93 -8.47 25.12
CA GLY A 387 -8.91 -8.32 23.67
C GLY A 387 -8.90 -6.85 23.18
N GLU A 388 -8.73 -5.89 24.09
CA GLU A 388 -8.53 -4.49 23.71
C GLU A 388 -7.26 -4.31 22.87
N ARG A 389 -7.36 -3.44 21.87
CA ARG A 389 -6.25 -3.12 20.96
C ARG A 389 -5.70 -1.74 21.31
N ILE A 390 -4.39 -1.67 21.42
CA ILE A 390 -3.63 -0.47 21.77
C ILE A 390 -2.74 -0.06 20.59
N LYS A 391 -2.21 1.17 20.61
CA LYS A 391 -1.28 1.66 19.59
C LYS A 391 -0.08 0.71 19.44
N SER A 392 0.28 0.42 18.21
CA SER A 392 1.50 -0.33 17.92
C SER A 392 2.75 0.53 18.12
N ILE A 393 3.91 -0.09 18.23
CA ILE A 393 5.19 0.62 18.31
C ILE A 393 5.47 1.41 17.03
N ASN A 394 5.12 0.89 15.85
CA ASN A 394 5.31 1.62 14.60
C ASN A 394 4.52 2.93 14.59
N ARG A 395 3.28 2.90 15.06
CA ARG A 395 2.46 4.12 15.19
C ARG A 395 3.08 5.12 16.16
N LEU A 396 3.57 4.66 17.31
CA LEU A 396 4.22 5.54 18.31
C LEU A 396 5.50 6.17 17.73
N ILE A 397 6.29 5.43 16.97
CA ILE A 397 7.49 5.96 16.31
C ILE A 397 7.12 6.98 15.23
N ASP A 398 6.06 6.77 14.45
CA ASP A 398 5.57 7.77 13.49
C ASP A 398 5.11 9.06 14.22
N GLU A 399 4.43 8.93 15.36
CA GLU A 399 4.03 10.07 16.19
C GLU A 399 5.27 10.81 16.75
N ILE A 400 6.31 10.10 17.17
CA ILE A 400 7.61 10.70 17.56
C ILE A 400 8.20 11.47 16.39
N GLU A 401 8.27 10.90 15.20
CA GLU A 401 8.82 11.60 14.03
C GLU A 401 8.03 12.87 13.71
N LYS A 402 6.71 12.83 13.78
CA LYS A 402 5.85 14.01 13.56
C LYS A 402 6.10 15.11 14.58
N GLU A 403 6.29 14.76 15.82
CA GLU A 403 6.61 15.76 16.85
C GLU A 403 8.01 16.38 16.65
N VAL A 404 9.01 15.55 16.31
CA VAL A 404 10.36 16.06 15.97
C VAL A 404 10.29 16.98 14.74
N MET A 405 9.49 16.64 13.74
CA MET A 405 9.27 17.49 12.58
C MET A 405 8.64 18.82 12.95
N ARG A 406 7.63 18.85 13.83
CA ARG A 406 7.00 20.08 14.36
C ARG A 406 8.00 20.94 15.12
N VAL A 407 8.83 20.33 15.98
CA VAL A 407 9.89 21.03 16.69
C VAL A 407 10.85 21.70 15.71
N LYS A 408 11.29 20.98 14.70
CA LYS A 408 12.22 21.51 13.68
C LYS A 408 11.63 22.69 12.92
N GLU A 409 10.34 22.67 12.63
CA GLU A 409 9.69 23.72 11.83
C GLU A 409 9.37 24.97 12.66
N HIS A 410 9.00 24.81 13.93
CA HIS A 410 8.46 25.90 14.73
C HIS A 410 9.39 26.43 15.83
N THR A 411 10.53 25.77 16.02
CA THR A 411 11.48 26.15 17.09
C THR A 411 12.94 26.10 16.61
N SER A 412 13.83 26.66 17.41
CA SER A 412 15.29 26.58 17.21
C SER A 412 15.96 25.50 18.07
N TYR A 413 15.17 24.66 18.75
CA TYR A 413 15.74 23.59 19.58
C TYR A 413 16.43 22.52 18.70
N ASP A 414 17.59 22.08 19.15
CA ASP A 414 18.37 21.00 18.52
C ASP A 414 18.38 19.72 19.38
N GLN A 415 17.78 19.76 20.55
CA GLN A 415 17.66 18.62 21.45
C GLN A 415 16.22 18.44 21.94
N VAL A 416 15.77 17.19 21.92
CA VAL A 416 14.45 16.80 22.39
C VAL A 416 14.57 15.55 23.26
N GLU A 417 14.03 15.61 24.47
CA GLU A 417 13.86 14.44 25.31
C GLU A 417 12.41 13.95 25.25
N ILE A 418 12.22 12.67 25.04
CA ILE A 418 10.90 12.03 24.94
C ILE A 418 10.76 11.04 26.08
N GLU A 419 9.86 11.36 27.03
CA GLU A 419 9.50 10.45 28.11
C GLU A 419 8.43 9.46 27.61
N LEU A 420 8.70 8.18 27.78
CA LEU A 420 7.86 7.07 27.33
C LEU A 420 7.51 6.14 28.49
N ASN A 421 6.39 5.42 28.35
CA ASN A 421 6.12 4.28 29.20
C ASN A 421 7.31 3.29 29.20
N GLU A 422 7.65 2.70 30.33
CA GLU A 422 8.82 1.81 30.48
C GLU A 422 8.85 0.69 29.45
N ARG A 423 7.71 0.07 29.13
CA ARG A 423 7.62 -1.02 28.12
C ARG A 423 7.85 -0.53 26.70
N VAL A 424 7.33 0.66 26.36
CA VAL A 424 7.55 1.28 25.05
C VAL A 424 9.02 1.64 24.88
N PHE A 425 9.63 2.20 25.92
CA PHE A 425 11.05 2.56 25.94
C PHE A 425 11.93 1.32 25.71
N GLU A 426 11.67 0.21 26.43
CA GLU A 426 12.43 -1.04 26.29
C GLU A 426 12.29 -1.64 24.89
N GLU A 427 11.06 -1.68 24.35
CA GLU A 427 10.78 -2.19 23.02
C GLU A 427 11.48 -1.37 21.92
N ILE A 428 11.41 -0.04 22.01
CA ILE A 428 12.07 0.86 21.04
C ILE A 428 13.59 0.67 21.09
N ASN A 429 14.19 0.68 22.28
CA ASN A 429 15.63 0.54 22.42
C ASN A 429 16.16 -0.83 21.95
N LYS A 430 15.40 -1.89 22.17
CA LYS A 430 15.80 -3.25 21.78
C LYS A 430 15.67 -3.49 20.29
N ASN A 431 14.54 -3.09 19.69
CA ASN A 431 14.14 -3.53 18.35
C ASN A 431 14.07 -2.39 17.32
N HIS A 432 13.98 -1.14 17.74
CA HIS A 432 13.69 0.00 16.87
C HIS A 432 14.65 1.19 17.01
N LYS A 433 15.74 1.06 17.76
CA LYS A 433 16.71 2.13 18.02
C LYS A 433 17.20 2.80 16.74
N ARG A 434 17.49 2.00 15.69
CA ARG A 434 17.90 2.50 14.39
C ARG A 434 16.88 3.49 13.78
N LYS A 435 15.58 3.26 13.96
CA LYS A 435 14.55 4.19 13.45
C LYS A 435 14.65 5.56 14.12
N ILE A 436 14.90 5.60 15.43
CA ILE A 436 15.08 6.85 16.19
C ILE A 436 16.36 7.58 15.74
N ASP A 437 17.46 6.83 15.56
CA ASP A 437 18.73 7.40 15.09
C ASP A 437 18.60 7.98 13.66
N ASP A 438 17.81 7.36 12.80
CA ASP A 438 17.57 7.83 11.43
C ASP A 438 16.67 9.09 11.43
N ILE A 439 15.66 9.18 12.31
CA ILE A 439 14.87 10.39 12.53
C ILE A 439 15.75 11.53 13.01
N SER A 440 16.59 11.29 14.04
CA SER A 440 17.54 12.26 14.58
C SER A 440 18.44 12.83 13.48
N ARG A 441 19.00 11.96 12.62
CA ARG A 441 19.86 12.37 11.51
C ARG A 441 19.14 13.19 10.46
N LYS A 442 17.93 12.77 10.06
CA LYS A 442 17.15 13.46 9.01
C LYS A 442 16.82 14.90 9.41
N TYR A 443 16.36 15.09 10.64
CA TYR A 443 15.92 16.41 11.11
C TYR A 443 17.06 17.21 11.77
N ASN A 444 18.24 16.63 11.95
CA ASN A 444 19.36 17.23 12.67
C ASN A 444 18.93 17.73 14.06
N ILE A 445 18.26 16.86 14.80
CA ILE A 445 17.79 17.07 16.18
C ILE A 445 18.27 15.88 17.01
N SER A 446 18.94 16.14 18.13
CA SER A 446 19.32 15.09 19.07
C SER A 446 18.09 14.58 19.82
N ILE A 447 17.79 13.30 19.69
CA ILE A 447 16.64 12.68 20.36
C ILE A 447 17.16 11.79 21.49
N SER A 448 16.78 12.12 22.73
CA SER A 448 16.97 11.27 23.89
C SER A 448 15.65 10.67 24.34
N LEU A 449 15.68 9.37 24.63
CA LEU A 449 14.50 8.67 25.17
C LEU A 449 14.72 8.41 26.65
N SER A 450 13.71 8.70 27.46
CA SER A 450 13.71 8.39 28.91
C SER A 450 12.45 7.62 29.30
N LYS A 451 12.56 6.81 30.36
CA LYS A 451 11.44 6.01 30.84
C LYS A 451 10.75 6.64 32.04
N LYS A 452 9.42 6.58 32.04
CA LYS A 452 8.59 7.07 33.13
C LYS A 452 7.46 6.08 33.44
N ARG A 453 7.30 5.69 34.69
CA ARG A 453 6.34 4.64 35.10
C ARG A 453 4.88 5.09 35.00
N ASP A 454 4.61 6.37 35.26
CA ASP A 454 3.26 6.92 35.35
C ASP A 454 2.67 7.40 34.01
N ILE A 455 3.38 7.21 32.90
CA ILE A 455 2.87 7.54 31.56
C ILE A 455 2.09 6.35 31.03
N ASP A 456 0.89 6.61 30.49
CA ASP A 456 0.08 5.66 29.74
C ASP A 456 0.88 5.08 28.56
N TYR A 457 0.66 3.79 28.24
CA TYR A 457 1.33 3.12 27.14
C TYR A 457 1.22 3.88 25.80
N GLU A 458 0.08 4.51 25.53
CA GLU A 458 -0.24 5.20 24.29
C GLU A 458 0.17 6.66 24.25
N LYS A 459 0.76 7.18 25.33
CA LYS A 459 1.13 8.60 25.49
C LYS A 459 2.64 8.78 25.55
N MET A 460 3.08 9.97 25.19
CA MET A 460 4.44 10.44 25.36
C MET A 460 4.43 11.87 25.88
N ASN A 461 5.45 12.25 26.63
CA ASN A 461 5.74 13.64 26.98
C ASN A 461 6.99 14.09 26.24
N ILE A 462 6.96 15.31 25.73
CA ILE A 462 8.09 15.89 25.00
C ILE A 462 8.63 17.04 25.82
N ILE A 463 9.92 16.99 26.09
CA ILE A 463 10.65 17.99 26.85
C ILE A 463 11.67 18.63 25.91
N PHE A 464 11.62 19.93 25.81
CA PHE A 464 12.52 20.71 24.96
C PHE A 464 13.67 21.21 25.82
N ASN A 465 14.89 20.84 25.45
CA ASN A 465 16.11 21.32 26.08
C ASN A 465 16.81 22.28 25.12
N SER A 466 17.06 23.48 25.59
CA SER A 466 17.83 24.52 24.85
C SER A 466 19.32 24.30 24.96
#